data_66a5412c2cff448e083063e71af4b52e
#
_entry.id   66a5412c2cff448e083063e71af4b52e
#
_cell.length_a   1.000
_cell.length_b   1.000
_cell.length_c   1.000
_cell.angle_alpha   90.00
_cell.angle_beta   90.00
_cell.angle_gamma   90.00
#
_symmetry.space_group_name_H-M   'P 1'
#
loop_
_entity.id
_entity.type
_entity.pdbx_description
1 polymer ?
#
loop_
_entity_poly.entity_id
_entity_poly.type
_entity_poly.pdbx_seq_one_letter_code
_entity_poly.pdbx_strand_id
1 'polypeptide(L)'
;MPLFNAPGTKQSFGGGILRTTTWGRRLALLTLITLLAAGLSFADGKKHKLSKDLDALKGHNGATVDVIVQFNQAPTAAHHQKVQSKGGVLNTKLDFIKGAHYTVPVESLDALANDPDVAYISPDREVSGSLDYVTSAVGAPIAWNVYGLDGSGVGVAVIDSGIHKSSDFKNASGSNRVVYEQDFVGGGTDDFYGHGTHVAGIAGSTGKGSTCSNCTRTFKGVAPNVNLINLRVLDKNGAGTDSRVISAIQKAISLKDTYNIRVINLSLGRPVQESYTLDPLCQAVEAAWNAGIVVVAAAGNDGRDNSAGTYGYGTIAAPGNDPYVITVGAMKTNGTYSTVDDTIATYSSKGPTGFDQIVKPDLVAPGNRVVSDDNMAATLPKNNPANIAPLSYYQTTNVTTLSNQYFTLSGTSMATPVVSGAAALLLQQYPYLAPDQVKARLMKTASKTFPASSSVTDPATGITYTDYYDIFTVGAGYLNIPAALANNDLASGSAMSPSVRFNQGTQTVYLVEGTSVVWGNSVVWGNSLVWGTSVVWGNSVVWGNSVVWGDNSCSGFSVVWGNGVVWGDVSTDKSTAMSQAGIAIRGED
;
A
#
# COMPACT_ATOMS: atom_id res chain seq x y z
N MET A 1 -58.43 -20.66 -39.08
CA MET A 1 -59.25 -20.26 -40.25
C MET A 1 -59.13 -18.80 -40.46
N PRO A 2 -59.02 -18.30 -41.70
CA PRO A 2 -58.15 -18.73 -42.81
C PRO A 2 -57.19 -17.64 -43.22
N LEU A 3 -55.97 -17.93 -43.69
CA LEU A 3 -55.56 -18.03 -45.10
C LEU A 3 -56.00 -16.85 -46.02
N PHE A 4 -55.05 -16.08 -46.57
CA PHE A 4 -55.11 -15.78 -48.01
C PHE A 4 -53.70 -15.52 -48.56
N ASN A 5 -53.48 -16.10 -49.72
CA ASN A 5 -52.29 -16.25 -50.56
C ASN A 5 -51.93 -15.02 -51.39
N ALA A 6 -50.74 -15.11 -51.90
CA ALA A 6 -49.96 -14.34 -52.87
C ALA A 6 -50.74 -13.99 -54.19
N PRO A 7 -50.13 -13.23 -55.16
CA PRO A 7 -49.08 -13.76 -56.02
C PRO A 7 -47.97 -12.74 -56.44
N GLY A 8 -46.92 -13.37 -56.94
CA GLY A 8 -45.72 -12.86 -57.47
C GLY A 8 -45.76 -12.16 -58.84
N THR A 9 -44.68 -11.53 -59.17
CA THR A 9 -44.21 -11.30 -60.53
C THR A 9 -42.69 -11.41 -60.59
N LYS A 10 -42.24 -12.33 -61.45
CA LYS A 10 -40.86 -12.43 -61.97
C LYS A 10 -40.59 -11.32 -62.93
N GLN A 11 -39.47 -10.67 -62.84
CA GLN A 11 -38.79 -10.08 -63.97
C GLN A 11 -37.30 -10.37 -63.92
N SER A 12 -36.83 -11.10 -64.89
CA SER A 12 -35.43 -11.32 -65.24
C SER A 12 -34.89 -10.13 -65.97
N PHE A 13 -33.73 -9.65 -65.60
CA PHE A 13 -32.84 -8.90 -66.51
C PHE A 13 -31.38 -9.23 -66.23
N GLY A 14 -30.76 -9.81 -67.20
CA GLY A 14 -29.61 -9.51 -67.95
C GLY A 14 -28.27 -9.39 -67.18
N GLY A 15 -27.44 -10.41 -67.39
CA GLY A 15 -26.04 -10.36 -66.95
C GLY A 15 -25.24 -9.31 -67.74
N GLY A 16 -24.54 -8.48 -66.99
CA GLY A 16 -23.51 -7.62 -67.51
C GLY A 16 -22.20 -7.90 -66.79
N ILE A 17 -21.29 -8.61 -67.45
CA ILE A 17 -19.93 -8.86 -66.98
C ILE A 17 -19.16 -7.55 -67.14
N LEU A 18 -18.96 -6.83 -66.04
CA LEU A 18 -18.01 -5.71 -66.01
C LEU A 18 -16.60 -6.30 -65.90
N ARG A 19 -15.89 -6.29 -67.04
CA ARG A 19 -14.45 -6.49 -67.09
C ARG A 19 -13.76 -5.29 -66.39
N THR A 20 -13.36 -5.49 -65.13
CA THR A 20 -12.48 -4.54 -64.45
C THR A 20 -11.10 -4.59 -65.09
N THR A 21 -10.71 -3.49 -65.69
CA THR A 21 -9.41 -3.30 -66.29
C THR A 21 -8.30 -3.42 -65.24
N THR A 22 -7.17 -3.99 -65.65
CA THR A 22 -5.97 -4.23 -64.81
C THR A 22 -5.45 -2.99 -64.13
N TRP A 23 -5.87 -1.80 -64.53
CA TRP A 23 -5.51 -0.52 -63.92
C TRP A 23 -6.26 -0.24 -62.62
N GLY A 24 -7.52 -0.59 -62.52
CA GLY A 24 -8.28 -0.42 -61.28
C GLY A 24 -7.79 -1.31 -60.13
N ARG A 25 -7.30 -2.53 -60.44
CA ARG A 25 -6.71 -3.44 -59.42
C ARG A 25 -5.34 -2.94 -58.93
N ARG A 26 -4.54 -2.26 -59.75
CA ARG A 26 -3.28 -1.67 -59.33
C ARG A 26 -3.48 -0.41 -58.48
N LEU A 27 -4.52 0.38 -58.77
CA LEU A 27 -4.86 1.55 -57.96
C LEU A 27 -5.44 1.17 -56.60
N ALA A 28 -6.32 0.14 -56.58
CA ALA A 28 -6.87 -0.38 -55.31
C ALA A 28 -5.81 -1.07 -54.43
N LEU A 29 -4.82 -1.74 -55.07
CA LEU A 29 -3.71 -2.34 -54.32
C LEU A 29 -2.74 -1.27 -53.79
N LEU A 30 -2.50 -0.20 -54.50
CA LEU A 30 -1.66 0.93 -54.07
C LEU A 30 -2.35 1.74 -52.94
N THR A 31 -3.66 1.95 -53.01
CA THR A 31 -4.40 2.60 -51.91
C THR A 31 -4.52 1.70 -50.67
N LEU A 32 -4.62 0.37 -50.82
CA LEU A 32 -4.58 -0.54 -49.70
C LEU A 32 -3.21 -0.62 -49.04
N ILE A 33 -2.13 -0.58 -49.83
CA ILE A 33 -0.74 -0.55 -49.30
C ILE A 33 -0.44 0.78 -48.61
N THR A 34 -0.96 1.92 -49.14
CA THR A 34 -0.81 3.23 -48.48
C THR A 34 -1.67 3.35 -47.23
N LEU A 35 -2.86 2.73 -47.17
CA LEU A 35 -3.66 2.64 -45.93
C LEU A 35 -3.06 1.68 -44.89
N LEU A 36 -2.43 0.57 -45.32
CA LEU A 36 -1.65 -0.28 -44.39
C LEU A 36 -0.34 0.40 -43.94
N ALA A 37 0.30 1.21 -44.80
CA ALA A 37 1.49 1.97 -44.42
C ALA A 37 1.16 3.17 -43.50
N ALA A 38 -0.05 3.75 -43.61
CA ALA A 38 -0.52 4.77 -42.67
C ALA A 38 -1.03 4.21 -41.33
N GLY A 39 -1.32 2.89 -41.25
CA GLY A 39 -1.69 2.18 -40.02
C GLY A 39 -0.51 1.66 -39.20
N LEU A 40 0.71 1.70 -39.77
CA LEU A 40 1.96 1.46 -39.04
C LEU A 40 2.60 2.81 -38.67
N SER A 41 1.86 3.70 -38.06
CA SER A 41 2.48 4.62 -37.11
C SER A 41 3.03 3.71 -35.99
N PHE A 42 4.29 3.31 -36.14
CA PHE A 42 5.09 2.96 -35.00
C PHE A 42 4.90 4.13 -34.04
N ALA A 43 4.15 3.91 -32.95
CA ALA A 43 4.30 4.72 -31.79
C ALA A 43 5.80 4.70 -31.53
N ASP A 44 6.45 5.80 -31.83
CA ASP A 44 7.86 6.04 -31.52
C ASP A 44 7.89 5.88 -30.00
N GLY A 45 8.27 4.70 -29.56
CA GLY A 45 8.50 4.39 -28.17
C GLY A 45 9.71 5.20 -27.75
N LYS A 46 9.51 6.52 -27.54
CA LYS A 46 10.46 7.35 -26.82
C LYS A 46 10.68 6.62 -25.52
N LYS A 47 11.80 5.89 -25.41
CA LYS A 47 12.21 5.29 -24.15
C LYS A 47 12.11 6.41 -23.12
N HIS A 48 11.30 6.20 -22.10
CA HIS A 48 11.14 7.16 -21.01
C HIS A 48 12.54 7.37 -20.43
N LYS A 49 13.14 8.53 -20.68
CA LYS A 49 14.52 8.82 -20.27
C LYS A 49 14.59 9.33 -18.82
N LEU A 50 13.46 9.57 -18.20
CA LEU A 50 13.35 9.93 -16.76
C LEU A 50 12.95 8.71 -15.96
N SER A 51 13.52 8.56 -14.77
CA SER A 51 13.01 7.60 -13.78
C SER A 51 11.62 8.03 -13.29
N LYS A 52 10.80 7.05 -12.90
CA LYS A 52 9.40 7.30 -12.49
C LYS A 52 9.28 8.25 -11.29
N ASP A 53 10.24 8.24 -10.39
CA ASP A 53 10.31 9.13 -9.23
C ASP A 53 10.60 10.58 -9.61
N LEU A 54 11.39 10.84 -10.67
CA LEU A 54 11.56 12.18 -11.22
C LEU A 54 10.33 12.66 -12.00
N ASP A 55 9.60 11.76 -12.67
CA ASP A 55 8.34 12.11 -13.31
C ASP A 55 7.29 12.61 -12.30
N ALA A 56 7.30 12.06 -11.09
CA ALA A 56 6.42 12.48 -10.01
C ALA A 56 6.70 13.91 -9.50
N LEU A 57 7.89 14.46 -9.77
CA LEU A 57 8.25 15.83 -9.34
C LEU A 57 7.79 16.91 -10.32
N LYS A 58 7.32 16.54 -11.51
CA LYS A 58 6.85 17.49 -12.52
C LYS A 58 5.72 18.35 -11.96
N GLY A 59 5.87 19.65 -12.09
CA GLY A 59 4.91 20.64 -11.58
C GLY A 59 5.34 21.33 -10.27
N HIS A 60 6.42 20.92 -9.63
CA HIS A 60 6.99 21.60 -8.47
C HIS A 60 8.02 22.65 -8.93
N ASN A 61 7.52 23.75 -9.51
CA ASN A 61 8.37 24.82 -10.04
C ASN A 61 9.12 25.55 -8.92
N GLY A 62 10.40 25.83 -9.17
CA GLY A 62 11.28 26.55 -8.24
C GLY A 62 12.07 25.66 -7.28
N ALA A 63 11.85 24.33 -7.28
CA ALA A 63 12.67 23.37 -6.56
C ALA A 63 13.86 22.89 -7.40
N THR A 64 14.96 22.52 -6.76
CA THR A 64 16.09 21.82 -7.37
C THR A 64 16.13 20.38 -6.94
N VAL A 65 16.68 19.52 -7.78
CA VAL A 65 16.86 18.09 -7.49
C VAL A 65 18.25 17.63 -7.94
N ASP A 66 18.86 16.78 -7.13
CA ASP A 66 20.13 16.15 -7.46
C ASP A 66 19.87 14.92 -8.33
N VAL A 67 20.55 14.87 -9.49
CA VAL A 67 20.34 13.84 -10.51
C VAL A 67 21.66 13.29 -11.06
N ILE A 68 21.64 12.02 -11.43
CA ILE A 68 22.66 11.41 -12.26
C ILE A 68 22.14 11.42 -13.70
N VAL A 69 22.78 12.23 -14.55
CA VAL A 69 22.50 12.26 -15.99
C VAL A 69 23.50 11.34 -16.69
N GLN A 70 22.98 10.31 -17.34
CA GLN A 70 23.77 9.41 -18.20
C GLN A 70 23.62 9.84 -19.66
N PHE A 71 24.73 9.80 -20.40
CA PHE A 71 24.79 10.16 -21.81
C PHE A 71 25.01 8.90 -22.68
N ASN A 72 24.69 9.00 -23.97
CA ASN A 72 24.93 7.91 -24.92
C ASN A 72 26.42 7.58 -25.07
N GLN A 73 27.29 8.55 -24.80
CA GLN A 73 28.76 8.43 -24.82
C GLN A 73 29.36 9.11 -23.59
N ALA A 74 30.64 8.91 -23.35
CA ALA A 74 31.35 9.57 -22.24
C ALA A 74 31.18 11.10 -22.33
N PRO A 75 30.75 11.78 -21.25
CA PRO A 75 30.45 13.20 -21.29
C PRO A 75 31.70 14.05 -21.57
N THR A 76 31.58 15.02 -22.46
CA THR A 76 32.57 16.01 -22.74
C THR A 76 32.21 17.36 -22.12
N ALA A 77 33.09 18.36 -22.20
CA ALA A 77 32.79 19.71 -21.73
C ALA A 77 31.51 20.27 -22.38
N ALA A 78 31.22 19.94 -23.63
CA ALA A 78 30.01 20.37 -24.32
C ALA A 78 28.74 19.81 -23.70
N HIS A 79 28.76 18.53 -23.25
CA HIS A 79 27.62 17.91 -22.54
C HIS A 79 27.36 18.59 -21.19
N HIS A 80 28.43 18.90 -20.45
CA HIS A 80 28.31 19.63 -19.18
C HIS A 80 27.74 21.04 -19.38
N GLN A 81 28.21 21.78 -20.44
CA GLN A 81 27.67 23.10 -20.77
C GLN A 81 26.19 23.06 -21.16
N LYS A 82 25.72 22.02 -21.84
CA LYS A 82 24.28 21.84 -22.12
C LYS A 82 23.45 21.75 -20.86
N VAL A 83 23.89 20.98 -19.86
CA VAL A 83 23.18 20.89 -18.58
C VAL A 83 23.23 22.22 -17.83
N GLN A 84 24.39 22.88 -17.83
CA GLN A 84 24.56 24.20 -17.19
C GLN A 84 23.68 25.28 -17.83
N SER A 85 23.53 25.28 -19.18
CA SER A 85 22.66 26.24 -19.87
C SER A 85 21.18 26.09 -19.52
N LYS A 86 20.79 24.96 -18.87
CA LYS A 86 19.45 24.68 -18.36
C LYS A 86 19.35 24.89 -16.84
N GLY A 87 20.32 25.60 -16.26
CA GLY A 87 20.35 25.90 -14.82
C GLY A 87 20.98 24.80 -13.96
N GLY A 88 21.53 23.74 -14.57
CA GLY A 88 22.17 22.67 -13.83
C GLY A 88 23.58 23.03 -13.32
N VAL A 89 23.92 22.56 -12.13
CA VAL A 89 25.27 22.68 -11.54
C VAL A 89 25.93 21.31 -11.56
N LEU A 90 27.12 21.20 -12.16
CA LEU A 90 27.90 19.97 -12.16
C LEU A 90 28.54 19.76 -10.78
N ASN A 91 28.23 18.66 -10.11
CA ASN A 91 28.80 18.31 -8.81
C ASN A 91 29.96 17.31 -8.95
N THR A 92 29.75 16.20 -9.69
CA THR A 92 30.76 15.13 -9.81
C THR A 92 30.70 14.48 -11.19
N LYS A 93 31.86 14.19 -11.78
CA LYS A 93 31.97 13.40 -13.02
C LYS A 93 31.94 11.91 -12.69
N LEU A 94 31.15 11.15 -13.44
CA LEU A 94 30.98 9.70 -13.31
C LEU A 94 31.25 9.02 -14.66
N ASP A 95 32.44 9.28 -15.21
CA ASP A 95 32.80 8.94 -16.61
C ASP A 95 32.70 7.44 -16.91
N PHE A 96 32.93 6.57 -15.91
CA PHE A 96 32.87 5.12 -16.06
C PHE A 96 31.46 4.58 -16.34
N ILE A 97 30.40 5.33 -15.95
CA ILE A 97 29.00 5.06 -16.32
C ILE A 97 28.48 5.97 -17.42
N LYS A 98 29.37 6.69 -18.10
CA LYS A 98 29.04 7.73 -19.12
C LYS A 98 28.12 8.81 -18.58
N GLY A 99 28.26 9.20 -17.32
CA GLY A 99 27.36 10.13 -16.64
C GLY A 99 28.07 11.18 -15.81
N ALA A 100 27.26 12.01 -15.16
CA ALA A 100 27.71 12.94 -14.13
C ALA A 100 26.56 13.28 -13.19
N HIS A 101 26.90 13.63 -11.97
CA HIS A 101 25.99 14.12 -10.94
C HIS A 101 25.81 15.62 -11.10
N TYR A 102 24.54 16.07 -11.10
CA TYR A 102 24.17 17.48 -11.20
C TYR A 102 23.07 17.81 -10.21
N THR A 103 23.06 19.05 -9.72
CA THR A 103 21.87 19.68 -9.14
C THR A 103 21.16 20.44 -10.26
N VAL A 104 19.90 20.13 -10.56
CA VAL A 104 19.13 20.74 -11.64
C VAL A 104 17.80 21.29 -11.15
N PRO A 105 17.28 22.40 -11.75
CA PRO A 105 15.90 22.81 -11.51
C PRO A 105 14.93 21.73 -12.00
N VAL A 106 13.87 21.47 -11.23
CA VAL A 106 12.85 20.44 -11.57
C VAL A 106 12.21 20.74 -12.93
N GLU A 107 11.95 22.00 -13.25
CA GLU A 107 11.42 22.46 -14.51
C GLU A 107 12.31 22.16 -15.71
N SER A 108 13.60 21.91 -15.51
CA SER A 108 14.54 21.60 -16.60
C SER A 108 14.62 20.11 -16.95
N LEU A 109 14.02 19.22 -16.13
CA LEU A 109 14.07 17.77 -16.31
C LEU A 109 13.55 17.31 -17.68
N ASP A 110 12.42 17.85 -18.14
CA ASP A 110 11.85 17.50 -19.45
C ASP A 110 12.74 17.97 -20.60
N ALA A 111 13.32 19.15 -20.47
CA ALA A 111 14.24 19.67 -21.47
C ALA A 111 15.56 18.89 -21.54
N LEU A 112 16.01 18.32 -20.41
CA LEU A 112 17.15 17.42 -20.34
C LEU A 112 16.82 16.03 -20.90
N ALA A 113 15.67 15.46 -20.56
CA ALA A 113 15.23 14.17 -21.07
C ALA A 113 15.00 14.17 -22.60
N ASN A 114 14.60 15.32 -23.16
CA ASN A 114 14.43 15.48 -24.61
C ASN A 114 15.75 15.72 -25.35
N ASP A 115 16.88 15.94 -24.67
CA ASP A 115 18.18 16.06 -25.32
C ASP A 115 18.57 14.72 -25.97
N PRO A 116 18.95 14.69 -27.26
CA PRO A 116 19.34 13.47 -27.95
C PRO A 116 20.58 12.79 -27.34
N ASP A 117 21.49 13.56 -26.76
CA ASP A 117 22.71 13.03 -26.15
C ASP A 117 22.49 12.38 -24.80
N VAL A 118 21.37 12.66 -24.13
CA VAL A 118 21.00 12.06 -22.83
C VAL A 118 20.41 10.67 -23.07
N ALA A 119 20.96 9.69 -22.38
CA ALA A 119 20.48 8.31 -22.37
C ALA A 119 19.41 8.07 -21.30
N TYR A 120 19.68 8.54 -20.08
CA TYR A 120 18.79 8.37 -18.92
C TYR A 120 19.09 9.39 -17.82
N ILE A 121 18.07 9.73 -17.04
CA ILE A 121 18.18 10.60 -15.86
C ILE A 121 17.51 9.89 -14.68
N SER A 122 18.28 9.70 -13.63
CA SER A 122 17.78 9.22 -12.32
C SER A 122 18.09 10.24 -11.24
N PRO A 123 17.32 10.32 -10.16
CA PRO A 123 17.76 11.10 -9.00
C PRO A 123 19.06 10.51 -8.46
N ASP A 124 19.90 11.37 -7.87
CA ASP A 124 20.98 10.91 -6.99
C ASP A 124 20.35 10.48 -5.68
N ARG A 125 20.06 9.18 -5.63
CA ARG A 125 19.40 8.60 -4.46
C ARG A 125 20.41 8.49 -3.34
N GLU A 126 20.02 8.97 -2.17
CA GLU A 126 20.84 8.83 -0.97
C GLU A 126 21.17 7.35 -0.75
N VAL A 127 22.43 7.00 -0.93
CA VAL A 127 22.99 5.71 -0.52
C VAL A 127 23.49 5.91 0.92
N SER A 128 22.57 6.14 1.82
CA SER A 128 22.87 6.04 3.24
C SER A 128 22.99 4.57 3.59
N GLY A 129 23.94 4.23 4.45
CA GLY A 129 24.06 2.89 4.96
C GLY A 129 22.71 2.46 5.53
N SER A 130 22.02 1.58 4.80
CA SER A 130 20.83 0.83 5.13
C SER A 130 19.81 1.53 6.04
N LEU A 131 18.96 2.39 5.47
CA LEU A 131 17.66 2.71 6.05
C LEU A 131 16.87 1.41 6.25
N ASP A 132 15.99 1.39 7.29
CA ASP A 132 15.00 0.32 7.39
C ASP A 132 14.26 0.22 6.04
N TYR A 133 14.16 -0.99 5.52
CA TYR A 133 13.55 -1.29 4.23
C TYR A 133 12.11 -0.79 4.12
N VAL A 134 11.38 -0.73 5.24
CA VAL A 134 9.98 -0.35 5.35
C VAL A 134 9.69 1.02 4.73
N THR A 135 10.40 2.05 5.17
CA THR A 135 10.13 3.43 4.71
C THR A 135 10.54 3.63 3.26
N SER A 136 11.59 2.93 2.83
CA SER A 136 12.06 2.97 1.44
C SER A 136 11.12 2.24 0.49
N ALA A 137 10.60 1.06 0.87
CA ALA A 137 9.66 0.28 0.07
C ALA A 137 8.38 1.06 -0.27
N VAL A 138 7.87 1.89 0.66
CA VAL A 138 6.69 2.71 0.43
C VAL A 138 7.00 4.11 -0.12
N GLY A 139 8.28 4.46 -0.28
CA GLY A 139 8.72 5.75 -0.83
C GLY A 139 8.59 6.93 0.13
N ALA A 140 8.56 6.71 1.46
CA ALA A 140 8.51 7.79 2.45
C ALA A 140 9.69 8.78 2.36
N PRO A 141 10.94 8.38 2.03
CA PRO A 141 12.02 9.33 1.82
C PRO A 141 11.75 10.37 0.73
N ILE A 142 10.96 10.04 -0.29
CA ILE A 142 10.56 11.01 -1.33
C ILE A 142 9.62 12.06 -0.73
N ALA A 143 8.67 11.66 0.15
CA ALA A 143 7.84 12.63 0.85
C ALA A 143 8.67 13.62 1.67
N TRP A 144 9.69 13.13 2.37
CA TRP A 144 10.54 13.99 3.22
C TRP A 144 11.45 14.92 2.42
N ASN A 145 12.17 14.36 1.45
CA ASN A 145 13.28 15.06 0.78
C ASN A 145 12.82 15.90 -0.41
N VAL A 146 11.72 15.51 -1.06
CA VAL A 146 11.22 16.17 -2.27
C VAL A 146 10.01 17.04 -1.98
N TYR A 147 9.04 16.48 -1.24
CA TYR A 147 7.82 17.23 -0.92
C TYR A 147 7.93 18.04 0.37
N GLY A 148 9.00 17.86 1.17
CA GLY A 148 9.15 18.53 2.46
C GLY A 148 8.11 18.12 3.51
N LEU A 149 7.51 16.94 3.35
CA LEU A 149 6.43 16.44 4.20
C LEU A 149 6.99 15.44 5.21
N ASP A 150 6.67 15.63 6.48
CA ASP A 150 7.16 14.82 7.59
C ASP A 150 6.06 14.51 8.63
N GLY A 151 4.83 14.90 8.36
CA GLY A 151 3.68 14.73 9.24
C GLY A 151 3.47 15.87 10.24
N SER A 152 4.29 16.92 10.20
CA SER A 152 4.17 18.07 11.12
C SER A 152 2.75 18.64 11.13
N GLY A 153 2.23 18.92 12.33
CA GLY A 153 0.90 19.48 12.55
C GLY A 153 -0.25 18.46 12.51
N VAL A 154 -0.02 17.22 12.08
CA VAL A 154 -1.05 16.18 12.05
C VAL A 154 -1.01 15.34 13.32
N GLY A 155 -2.16 15.13 13.96
CA GLY A 155 -2.33 14.23 15.10
C GLY A 155 -2.66 12.80 14.64
N VAL A 156 -1.91 11.82 15.17
CA VAL A 156 -2.16 10.39 14.99
C VAL A 156 -2.46 9.78 16.35
N ALA A 157 -3.68 9.27 16.55
CA ALA A 157 -4.05 8.56 17.75
C ALA A 157 -3.66 7.10 17.62
N VAL A 158 -2.77 6.64 18.50
CA VAL A 158 -2.36 5.24 18.64
C VAL A 158 -3.17 4.63 19.77
N ILE A 159 -4.11 3.76 19.43
CA ILE A 159 -4.98 3.03 20.38
C ILE A 159 -4.40 1.62 20.53
N ASP A 160 -3.60 1.42 21.57
CA ASP A 160 -2.75 0.22 21.73
C ASP A 160 -2.38 -0.05 23.19
N SER A 161 -1.23 -0.65 23.47
CA SER A 161 -0.72 -1.00 24.81
C SER A 161 -0.03 0.16 25.55
N GLY A 162 0.06 1.35 24.94
CA GLY A 162 0.76 2.51 25.49
C GLY A 162 1.89 2.99 24.59
N ILE A 163 2.57 4.07 24.98
CA ILE A 163 3.78 4.57 24.30
C ILE A 163 4.84 4.89 25.35
N HIS A 164 5.97 4.19 25.29
CA HIS A 164 7.15 4.52 26.08
C HIS A 164 7.90 5.71 25.45
N LYS A 165 8.16 6.75 26.24
CA LYS A 165 8.76 8.00 25.76
C LYS A 165 10.26 7.87 25.58
N SER A 166 10.73 7.64 24.37
CA SER A 166 12.13 7.60 23.99
C SER A 166 12.63 8.94 23.42
N SER A 167 13.90 8.99 23.03
CA SER A 167 14.47 10.12 22.28
C SER A 167 13.81 10.31 20.91
N ASP A 168 13.30 9.25 20.34
CA ASP A 168 12.74 9.18 18.99
C ASP A 168 11.35 9.83 18.90
N PHE A 169 10.68 9.99 20.03
CA PHE A 169 9.41 10.73 20.11
C PHE A 169 9.59 12.20 20.51
N LYS A 170 10.79 12.75 20.38
CA LYS A 170 11.07 14.18 20.58
C LYS A 170 11.26 14.89 19.24
N ASN A 171 10.79 16.13 19.16
CA ASN A 171 11.05 17.00 18.02
C ASN A 171 12.49 17.56 18.04
N ALA A 172 12.85 18.39 17.05
CA ALA A 172 14.18 19.00 16.95
C ALA A 172 14.52 19.91 18.15
N SER A 173 13.53 20.54 18.79
CA SER A 173 13.72 21.35 19.99
C SER A 173 13.82 20.53 21.28
N GLY A 174 13.69 19.20 21.22
CA GLY A 174 13.70 18.30 22.35
C GLY A 174 12.36 18.14 23.07
N SER A 175 11.30 18.78 22.59
CA SER A 175 9.95 18.64 23.14
C SER A 175 9.32 17.30 22.75
N ASN A 176 8.52 16.73 23.64
CA ASN A 176 7.85 15.46 23.39
C ASN A 176 6.71 15.64 22.37
N ARG A 177 6.62 14.74 21.41
CA ARG A 177 5.55 14.67 20.41
C ARG A 177 4.39 13.75 20.80
N VAL A 178 4.50 13.02 21.92
CA VAL A 178 3.35 12.42 22.61
C VAL A 178 2.66 13.56 23.37
N VAL A 179 1.69 14.21 22.69
CA VAL A 179 1.08 15.47 23.14
C VAL A 179 -0.12 15.27 24.06
N TYR A 180 -0.67 14.06 24.06
CA TYR A 180 -1.77 13.64 24.94
C TYR A 180 -1.66 12.16 25.27
N GLU A 181 -2.05 11.80 26.48
CA GLU A 181 -2.04 10.42 26.97
C GLU A 181 -3.26 10.14 27.84
N GLN A 182 -3.84 8.97 27.65
CA GLN A 182 -4.90 8.46 28.53
C GLN A 182 -4.82 6.94 28.67
N ASP A 183 -5.02 6.46 29.90
CA ASP A 183 -5.06 5.05 30.24
C ASP A 183 -6.51 4.60 30.49
N PHE A 184 -6.94 3.57 29.78
CA PHE A 184 -8.26 2.92 29.91
C PHE A 184 -8.17 1.55 30.59
N VAL A 185 -6.95 1.14 30.97
CA VAL A 185 -6.68 -0.17 31.57
C VAL A 185 -6.50 -0.06 33.08
N GLY A 186 -5.79 0.98 33.51
CA GLY A 186 -5.28 1.17 34.87
C GLY A 186 -3.77 0.91 34.97
N GLY A 187 -3.09 1.72 35.78
CA GLY A 187 -1.65 1.55 36.06
C GLY A 187 -0.72 2.53 35.32
N GLY A 188 -1.27 3.46 34.52
CA GLY A 188 -0.51 4.49 33.83
C GLY A 188 -0.47 4.33 32.31
N THR A 189 0.10 5.31 31.62
CA THR A 189 0.07 5.44 30.16
C THR A 189 1.29 4.83 29.46
N ASP A 190 2.30 4.38 30.22
CA ASP A 190 3.50 3.74 29.68
C ASP A 190 3.16 2.41 29.02
N ASP A 191 3.99 1.98 28.09
CA ASP A 191 3.82 0.71 27.41
C ASP A 191 4.45 -0.43 28.20
N PHE A 192 3.62 -1.18 28.90
CA PHE A 192 4.05 -2.35 29.68
C PHE A 192 4.08 -3.65 28.87
N TYR A 193 3.53 -3.64 27.65
CA TYR A 193 3.55 -4.79 26.76
C TYR A 193 4.68 -4.70 25.73
N GLY A 194 4.90 -3.52 25.12
CA GLY A 194 5.93 -3.23 24.13
C GLY A 194 5.40 -3.05 22.71
N HIS A 195 4.15 -3.43 22.43
CA HIS A 195 3.58 -3.37 21.09
C HIS A 195 3.24 -1.95 20.62
N GLY A 196 2.60 -1.14 21.47
CA GLY A 196 2.16 0.21 21.10
C GLY A 196 3.30 1.18 20.85
N THR A 197 4.41 1.05 21.57
CA THR A 197 5.64 1.83 21.33
C THR A 197 6.22 1.50 19.97
N HIS A 198 6.28 0.22 19.63
CA HIS A 198 6.75 -0.25 18.33
C HIS A 198 5.89 0.29 17.19
N VAL A 199 4.58 0.21 17.32
CA VAL A 199 3.58 0.76 16.37
C VAL A 199 3.74 2.27 16.22
N ALA A 200 3.86 3.01 17.33
CA ALA A 200 4.06 4.46 17.32
C ALA A 200 5.38 4.85 16.63
N GLY A 201 6.43 4.05 16.81
CA GLY A 201 7.73 4.25 16.16
C GLY A 201 7.65 4.10 14.64
N ILE A 202 6.95 3.08 14.13
CA ILE A 202 6.73 2.90 12.68
C ILE A 202 5.96 4.09 12.10
N ALA A 203 4.94 4.57 12.78
CA ALA A 203 4.19 5.73 12.31
C ALA A 203 5.01 7.02 12.36
N GLY A 204 5.74 7.26 13.47
CA GLY A 204 6.22 8.60 13.76
C GLY A 204 7.57 8.75 14.51
N SER A 205 8.45 7.74 14.55
CA SER A 205 9.81 7.89 15.12
C SER A 205 10.65 8.88 14.32
N THR A 206 11.45 9.71 15.00
CA THR A 206 12.47 10.55 14.34
C THR A 206 13.73 9.77 13.98
N GLY A 207 13.91 8.57 14.53
CA GLY A 207 15.12 7.76 14.39
C GLY A 207 16.35 8.34 15.10
N LYS A 208 16.17 9.26 16.05
CA LYS A 208 17.27 9.93 16.74
C LYS A 208 18.18 8.96 17.48
N GLY A 209 17.65 7.89 18.07
CA GLY A 209 18.41 6.87 18.78
C GLY A 209 19.30 6.02 17.86
N SER A 210 19.00 5.99 16.57
CA SER A 210 19.78 5.32 15.53
C SER A 210 20.52 6.28 14.59
N THR A 211 20.61 7.56 14.95
CA THR A 211 21.36 8.59 14.22
C THR A 211 22.61 8.97 15.02
N CYS A 212 23.74 8.39 14.68
CA CYS A 212 25.01 8.57 15.37
C CYS A 212 26.18 8.56 14.37
N SER A 213 27.37 8.99 14.75
CA SER A 213 28.55 9.08 13.87
C SER A 213 29.01 7.73 13.29
N ASN A 214 28.70 6.63 13.97
CA ASN A 214 28.97 5.27 13.53
C ASN A 214 27.70 4.49 13.18
N CYS A 215 26.55 5.14 13.09
CA CYS A 215 25.30 4.52 12.67
C CYS A 215 25.30 4.30 11.15
N THR A 216 24.86 3.12 10.74
CA THR A 216 24.74 2.68 9.35
C THR A 216 23.29 2.55 8.90
N ARG A 217 22.34 2.58 9.86
CA ARG A 217 20.89 2.53 9.63
C ARG A 217 20.19 3.50 10.57
N THR A 218 19.08 4.07 10.12
CA THR A 218 18.22 4.94 10.91
C THR A 218 16.78 4.41 10.89
N PHE A 219 16.23 4.09 12.05
CA PHE A 219 14.85 3.60 12.18
C PHE A 219 13.88 4.77 12.30
N LYS A 220 13.64 5.41 11.18
CA LYS A 220 12.77 6.58 11.06
C LYS A 220 11.36 6.14 10.67
N GLY A 221 10.35 6.62 11.37
CA GLY A 221 8.94 6.36 11.05
C GLY A 221 8.52 7.05 9.75
N VAL A 222 7.37 6.63 9.20
CA VAL A 222 6.85 7.13 7.91
C VAL A 222 6.56 8.63 7.94
N ALA A 223 6.00 9.13 9.04
CA ALA A 223 5.67 10.54 9.27
C ALA A 223 6.36 11.04 10.56
N PRO A 224 7.69 11.29 10.52
CA PRO A 224 8.54 11.38 11.71
C PRO A 224 8.25 12.57 12.61
N ASN A 225 7.42 13.53 12.20
CA ASN A 225 7.06 14.71 12.99
C ASN A 225 5.57 14.84 13.31
N VAL A 226 4.78 13.74 13.17
CA VAL A 226 3.39 13.74 13.65
C VAL A 226 3.30 13.96 15.16
N ASN A 227 2.21 14.55 15.60
CA ASN A 227 1.82 14.56 17.00
C ASN A 227 1.17 13.22 17.36
N LEU A 228 1.67 12.55 18.39
CA LEU A 228 1.17 11.26 18.84
C LEU A 228 0.20 11.46 20.01
N ILE A 229 -0.94 10.79 19.92
CA ILE A 229 -1.95 10.74 20.98
C ILE A 229 -1.99 9.30 21.48
N ASN A 230 -1.51 9.08 22.70
CA ASN A 230 -1.39 7.77 23.33
C ASN A 230 -2.68 7.42 24.08
N LEU A 231 -3.41 6.44 23.57
CA LEU A 231 -4.66 5.94 24.18
C LEU A 231 -4.48 4.46 24.51
N ARG A 232 -4.06 4.19 25.74
CA ARG A 232 -3.74 2.84 26.18
C ARG A 232 -5.00 2.04 26.50
N VAL A 233 -5.23 0.95 25.77
CA VAL A 233 -6.38 0.04 25.91
C VAL A 233 -6.00 -1.41 26.18
N LEU A 234 -4.73 -1.79 25.90
CA LEU A 234 -4.20 -3.13 26.14
C LEU A 234 -3.36 -3.16 27.42
N ASP A 235 -3.46 -4.25 28.16
CA ASP A 235 -2.71 -4.47 29.39
C ASP A 235 -1.27 -4.96 29.10
N LYS A 236 -0.52 -5.29 30.15
CA LYS A 236 0.85 -5.81 30.05
C LYS A 236 0.97 -7.17 29.34
N ASN A 237 -0.13 -7.86 29.07
CA ASN A 237 -0.17 -9.11 28.32
C ASN A 237 -0.69 -8.92 26.88
N GLY A 238 -0.93 -7.66 26.45
CA GLY A 238 -1.49 -7.34 25.15
C GLY A 238 -3.00 -7.59 25.04
N ALA A 239 -3.70 -7.76 26.17
CA ALA A 239 -5.14 -8.03 26.20
C ALA A 239 -5.94 -6.74 26.48
N GLY A 240 -7.06 -6.59 25.78
CA GLY A 240 -7.99 -5.48 25.93
C GLY A 240 -9.44 -5.94 25.84
N THR A 241 -10.37 -4.97 25.84
CA THR A 241 -11.80 -5.21 25.65
C THR A 241 -12.38 -4.20 24.68
N ASP A 242 -13.44 -4.57 23.98
CA ASP A 242 -14.15 -3.66 23.06
C ASP A 242 -14.52 -2.35 23.72
N SER A 243 -15.04 -2.40 24.96
CA SER A 243 -15.45 -1.20 25.69
C SER A 243 -14.31 -0.20 25.91
N ARG A 244 -13.07 -0.69 26.15
CA ARG A 244 -11.88 0.17 26.29
C ARG A 244 -11.51 0.80 24.97
N VAL A 245 -11.52 0.01 23.87
CA VAL A 245 -11.21 0.50 22.51
C VAL A 245 -12.26 1.53 22.08
N ILE A 246 -13.54 1.24 22.26
CA ILE A 246 -14.65 2.16 21.96
C ILE A 246 -14.50 3.47 22.74
N SER A 247 -14.19 3.39 24.05
CA SER A 247 -13.96 4.57 24.88
C SER A 247 -12.76 5.40 24.40
N ALA A 248 -11.69 4.74 23.93
CA ALA A 248 -10.52 5.41 23.36
C ALA A 248 -10.84 6.08 22.01
N ILE A 249 -11.62 5.44 21.15
CA ILE A 249 -12.11 6.02 19.89
C ILE A 249 -12.98 7.27 20.19
N GLN A 250 -13.91 7.15 21.12
CA GLN A 250 -14.73 8.29 21.55
C GLN A 250 -13.87 9.46 22.08
N LYS A 251 -12.81 9.13 22.83
CA LYS A 251 -11.86 10.14 23.32
C LYS A 251 -11.10 10.80 22.16
N ALA A 252 -10.62 10.04 21.19
CA ALA A 252 -9.94 10.58 20.00
C ALA A 252 -10.86 11.54 19.23
N ILE A 253 -12.14 11.18 19.04
CA ILE A 253 -13.14 12.06 18.42
C ILE A 253 -13.31 13.36 19.23
N SER A 254 -13.43 13.28 20.55
CA SER A 254 -13.60 14.45 21.41
C SER A 254 -12.40 15.40 21.43
N LEU A 255 -11.20 14.90 21.14
CA LEU A 255 -9.95 15.64 21.13
C LEU A 255 -9.51 16.06 19.72
N LYS A 256 -10.29 15.70 18.69
CA LYS A 256 -9.95 15.89 17.28
C LYS A 256 -9.45 17.31 16.99
N ASP A 257 -10.23 18.30 17.34
CA ASP A 257 -9.90 19.70 17.02
C ASP A 257 -8.79 20.25 17.91
N THR A 258 -8.67 19.76 19.16
CA THR A 258 -7.64 20.21 20.11
C THR A 258 -6.22 19.82 19.66
N TYR A 259 -6.07 18.61 19.12
CA TYR A 259 -4.77 18.07 18.73
C TYR A 259 -4.67 17.81 17.22
N ASN A 260 -5.62 18.31 16.43
CA ASN A 260 -5.72 18.04 14.99
C ASN A 260 -5.60 16.55 14.67
N ILE A 261 -6.37 15.71 15.40
CA ILE A 261 -6.34 14.26 15.19
C ILE A 261 -7.02 13.95 13.86
N ARG A 262 -6.23 13.49 12.91
CA ARG A 262 -6.69 13.18 11.56
C ARG A 262 -6.62 11.69 11.23
N VAL A 263 -5.87 10.93 12.03
CA VAL A 263 -5.69 9.49 11.84
C VAL A 263 -5.82 8.77 13.19
N ILE A 264 -6.53 7.65 13.19
CA ILE A 264 -6.53 6.66 14.27
C ILE A 264 -5.85 5.40 13.72
N ASN A 265 -4.86 4.88 14.45
CA ASN A 265 -4.19 3.62 14.20
C ASN A 265 -4.71 2.56 15.16
N LEU A 266 -5.25 1.46 14.61
CA LEU A 266 -5.74 0.29 15.33
C LEU A 266 -4.95 -0.95 14.91
N SER A 267 -3.77 -1.14 15.51
CA SER A 267 -2.93 -2.34 15.32
C SER A 267 -3.38 -3.49 16.24
N LEU A 268 -4.69 -3.67 16.38
CA LEU A 268 -5.33 -4.66 17.24
C LEU A 268 -6.56 -5.24 16.53
N GLY A 269 -7.04 -6.36 17.02
CA GLY A 269 -8.26 -6.97 16.50
C GLY A 269 -8.69 -8.19 17.29
N ARG A 270 -9.87 -8.67 16.95
CA ARG A 270 -10.45 -9.91 17.46
C ARG A 270 -11.19 -10.66 16.34
N PRO A 271 -11.51 -11.95 16.51
CA PRO A 271 -12.37 -12.67 15.58
C PRO A 271 -13.70 -11.96 15.36
N VAL A 272 -14.20 -11.97 14.11
CA VAL A 272 -15.52 -11.45 13.76
C VAL A 272 -16.59 -12.42 14.27
N GLN A 273 -17.54 -11.92 15.04
CA GLN A 273 -18.61 -12.73 15.65
C GLN A 273 -19.99 -12.37 15.10
N GLU A 274 -20.10 -11.24 14.40
CA GLU A 274 -21.35 -10.67 13.90
C GLU A 274 -21.11 -9.74 12.71
N SER A 275 -22.19 -9.36 12.03
CA SER A 275 -22.11 -8.32 10.98
C SER A 275 -21.55 -7.02 11.51
N TYR A 276 -20.73 -6.33 10.70
CA TYR A 276 -20.18 -5.01 11.05
C TYR A 276 -21.29 -4.01 11.44
N THR A 277 -22.48 -4.15 10.87
CA THR A 277 -23.62 -3.27 11.17
C THR A 277 -24.15 -3.43 12.59
N LEU A 278 -23.89 -4.57 13.22
CA LEU A 278 -24.32 -4.89 14.59
C LEU A 278 -23.17 -4.79 15.59
N ASP A 279 -21.93 -4.92 15.13
CA ASP A 279 -20.72 -4.92 15.96
C ASP A 279 -20.46 -3.52 16.54
N PRO A 280 -20.51 -3.36 17.89
CA PRO A 280 -20.30 -2.05 18.52
C PRO A 280 -18.91 -1.44 18.24
N LEU A 281 -17.88 -2.29 18.03
CA LEU A 281 -16.53 -1.83 17.70
C LEU A 281 -16.48 -1.27 16.28
N CYS A 282 -17.15 -1.92 15.31
CA CYS A 282 -17.31 -1.41 13.95
C CYS A 282 -18.10 -0.09 13.95
N GLN A 283 -19.22 -0.02 14.67
CA GLN A 283 -19.98 1.23 14.82
C GLN A 283 -19.14 2.39 15.39
N ALA A 284 -18.21 2.09 16.31
CA ALA A 284 -17.32 3.11 16.85
C ALA A 284 -16.29 3.60 15.84
N VAL A 285 -15.72 2.74 15.00
CA VAL A 285 -14.80 3.18 13.93
C VAL A 285 -15.54 3.93 12.83
N GLU A 286 -16.78 3.56 12.49
CA GLU A 286 -17.65 4.34 11.60
C GLU A 286 -17.92 5.75 12.16
N ALA A 287 -18.18 5.87 13.47
CA ALA A 287 -18.38 7.16 14.11
C ALA A 287 -17.14 8.06 14.00
N ALA A 288 -15.92 7.49 14.13
CA ALA A 288 -14.69 8.24 13.93
C ALA A 288 -14.49 8.65 12.46
N TRP A 289 -14.81 7.75 11.52
CA TRP A 289 -14.79 8.04 10.09
C TRP A 289 -15.71 9.19 9.73
N ASN A 290 -16.96 9.13 10.20
CA ASN A 290 -17.97 10.16 9.99
C ASN A 290 -17.62 11.49 10.69
N ALA A 291 -16.81 11.46 11.75
CA ALA A 291 -16.24 12.64 12.38
C ALA A 291 -15.06 13.24 11.57
N GLY A 292 -14.67 12.64 10.45
CA GLY A 292 -13.60 13.13 9.57
C GLY A 292 -12.20 12.67 10.00
N ILE A 293 -12.10 11.54 10.70
CA ILE A 293 -10.83 10.91 11.10
C ILE A 293 -10.62 9.64 10.27
N VAL A 294 -9.48 9.53 9.60
CA VAL A 294 -9.09 8.31 8.89
C VAL A 294 -8.80 7.21 9.90
N VAL A 295 -9.48 6.09 9.82
CA VAL A 295 -9.21 4.92 10.68
C VAL A 295 -8.48 3.86 9.87
N VAL A 296 -7.32 3.43 10.37
CA VAL A 296 -6.48 2.39 9.77
C VAL A 296 -6.42 1.21 10.73
N ALA A 297 -6.82 0.03 10.25
CA ALA A 297 -6.93 -1.18 11.06
C ALA A 297 -6.12 -2.34 10.48
N ALA A 298 -5.60 -3.20 11.35
CA ALA A 298 -4.90 -4.41 10.96
C ALA A 298 -5.87 -5.45 10.38
N ALA A 299 -5.45 -6.18 9.33
CA ALA A 299 -6.26 -7.24 8.74
C ALA A 299 -6.40 -8.47 9.66
N GLY A 300 -5.42 -8.72 10.53
CA GLY A 300 -5.27 -9.93 11.33
C GLY A 300 -4.10 -10.79 10.85
N ASN A 301 -3.73 -11.79 11.65
CA ASN A 301 -2.55 -12.63 11.38
C ASN A 301 -2.92 -14.12 11.23
N ASP A 302 -4.14 -14.40 10.77
CA ASP A 302 -4.72 -15.74 10.65
C ASP A 302 -4.69 -16.30 9.23
N GLY A 303 -3.88 -15.71 8.33
CA GLY A 303 -3.78 -16.12 6.92
C GLY A 303 -3.31 -17.56 6.69
N ARG A 304 -2.73 -18.21 7.71
CA ARG A 304 -2.35 -19.62 7.70
C ARG A 304 -3.40 -20.55 8.27
N ASP A 305 -4.47 -20.01 8.85
CA ASP A 305 -5.56 -20.84 9.39
C ASP A 305 -6.27 -21.58 8.25
N ASN A 306 -6.24 -22.90 8.33
CA ASN A 306 -6.91 -23.80 7.40
C ASN A 306 -7.88 -24.74 8.14
N SER A 307 -8.28 -24.40 9.36
CA SER A 307 -9.21 -25.21 10.15
C SER A 307 -10.56 -25.44 9.47
N ALA A 308 -11.01 -24.43 8.71
CA ALA A 308 -12.22 -24.49 7.89
C ALA A 308 -11.99 -24.98 6.45
N GLY A 309 -10.76 -25.36 6.06
CA GLY A 309 -10.42 -25.75 4.68
C GLY A 309 -10.37 -24.57 3.71
N THR A 310 -10.25 -23.35 4.18
CA THR A 310 -10.31 -22.11 3.38
C THR A 310 -8.93 -21.55 3.00
N TYR A 311 -7.84 -22.19 3.40
CA TYR A 311 -6.47 -21.72 3.14
C TYR A 311 -6.23 -20.27 3.61
N GLY A 312 -6.81 -19.91 4.77
CA GLY A 312 -6.69 -18.58 5.36
C GLY A 312 -7.62 -17.51 4.79
N TYR A 313 -8.48 -17.84 3.83
CA TYR A 313 -9.54 -16.94 3.41
C TYR A 313 -10.67 -16.88 4.46
N GLY A 314 -11.28 -15.69 4.62
CA GLY A 314 -12.34 -15.48 5.60
C GLY A 314 -11.83 -15.13 7.00
N THR A 315 -10.53 -14.78 7.15
CA THR A 315 -9.87 -14.60 8.46
C THR A 315 -9.65 -13.14 8.86
N ILE A 316 -10.24 -12.18 8.14
CA ILE A 316 -10.14 -10.76 8.51
C ILE A 316 -10.71 -10.54 9.91
N ALA A 317 -9.96 -9.83 10.76
CA ALA A 317 -10.34 -9.52 12.14
C ALA A 317 -11.21 -8.25 12.24
N ALA A 318 -12.04 -8.15 13.29
CA ALA A 318 -12.71 -6.91 13.66
C ALA A 318 -11.73 -5.97 14.41
N PRO A 319 -11.75 -4.62 14.15
CA PRO A 319 -12.67 -3.88 13.28
C PRO A 319 -12.23 -3.77 11.83
N GLY A 320 -11.20 -4.48 11.38
CA GLY A 320 -10.75 -4.49 9.98
C GLY A 320 -11.78 -5.03 9.00
N ASN A 321 -12.82 -5.74 9.47
CA ASN A 321 -13.95 -6.19 8.64
C ASN A 321 -14.92 -5.06 8.25
N ASP A 322 -14.83 -3.89 8.87
CA ASP A 322 -15.68 -2.74 8.59
C ASP A 322 -15.39 -2.17 7.18
N PRO A 323 -16.42 -1.90 6.35
CA PRO A 323 -16.21 -1.43 4.98
C PRO A 323 -15.66 0.01 4.88
N TYR A 324 -15.85 0.85 5.90
CA TYR A 324 -15.36 2.24 5.88
C TYR A 324 -13.85 2.31 6.09
N VAL A 325 -13.31 1.62 7.11
CA VAL A 325 -11.92 1.75 7.54
C VAL A 325 -10.93 1.28 6.47
N ILE A 326 -9.68 1.73 6.57
CA ILE A 326 -8.59 1.21 5.74
C ILE A 326 -7.98 0.00 6.44
N THR A 327 -8.23 -1.18 5.89
CA THR A 327 -7.71 -2.45 6.43
C THR A 327 -6.41 -2.83 5.72
N VAL A 328 -5.37 -3.15 6.49
CA VAL A 328 -4.01 -3.31 5.98
C VAL A 328 -3.50 -4.73 6.17
N GLY A 329 -3.11 -5.37 5.06
CA GLY A 329 -2.38 -6.64 5.04
C GLY A 329 -0.86 -6.43 5.08
N ALA A 330 -0.09 -7.48 5.37
CA ALA A 330 1.34 -7.41 5.60
C ALA A 330 2.16 -7.98 4.43
N MET A 331 3.17 -7.21 3.97
CA MET A 331 4.18 -7.62 2.99
C MET A 331 5.52 -7.90 3.67
N LYS A 332 6.32 -8.77 3.05
CA LYS A 332 7.74 -9.02 3.33
C LYS A 332 8.56 -8.18 2.35
N THR A 333 9.52 -7.42 2.85
CA THR A 333 10.46 -6.64 2.01
C THR A 333 11.66 -7.46 1.54
N ASN A 334 11.78 -8.71 2.01
CA ASN A 334 12.89 -9.64 1.74
C ASN A 334 14.28 -9.01 1.97
N GLY A 335 14.36 -7.93 2.78
CA GLY A 335 15.59 -7.23 3.10
C GLY A 335 16.19 -6.45 1.93
N THR A 336 15.36 -6.04 0.96
CA THR A 336 15.77 -5.21 -0.19
C THR A 336 15.02 -3.88 -0.22
N TYR A 337 15.55 -2.90 -0.96
CA TYR A 337 14.89 -1.61 -1.19
C TYR A 337 13.93 -1.63 -2.38
N SER A 338 14.00 -2.69 -3.17
CA SER A 338 13.15 -2.91 -4.34
C SER A 338 11.89 -3.63 -3.91
N THR A 339 10.73 -3.16 -4.37
CA THR A 339 9.45 -3.85 -4.14
C THR A 339 9.17 -4.94 -5.17
N VAL A 340 10.09 -5.20 -6.10
CA VAL A 340 9.91 -6.20 -7.17
C VAL A 340 9.96 -7.62 -6.64
N ASP A 341 10.76 -7.86 -5.61
CA ASP A 341 10.93 -9.14 -4.94
C ASP A 341 10.10 -9.27 -3.65
N ASP A 342 9.35 -8.22 -3.27
CA ASP A 342 8.49 -8.26 -2.10
C ASP A 342 7.38 -9.30 -2.26
N THR A 343 7.09 -10.01 -1.18
CA THR A 343 6.04 -11.03 -1.17
C THR A 343 5.06 -10.79 -0.04
N ILE A 344 3.82 -11.31 -0.19
CA ILE A 344 2.86 -11.29 0.91
C ILE A 344 3.37 -12.15 2.08
N ALA A 345 3.20 -11.68 3.29
CA ALA A 345 3.45 -12.51 4.47
C ALA A 345 2.31 -13.52 4.62
N THR A 346 2.62 -14.81 4.68
CA THR A 346 1.61 -15.87 4.63
C THR A 346 0.66 -15.87 5.82
N TYR A 347 1.06 -15.25 6.93
CA TYR A 347 0.19 -15.03 8.09
C TYR A 347 -0.83 -13.90 7.88
N SER A 348 -0.67 -13.03 6.88
CA SER A 348 -1.60 -11.92 6.65
C SER A 348 -3.00 -12.45 6.38
N SER A 349 -3.98 -12.04 7.20
CA SER A 349 -5.37 -12.46 7.04
C SER A 349 -5.94 -12.04 5.69
N LYS A 350 -6.80 -12.89 5.14
CA LYS A 350 -7.38 -12.76 3.80
C LYS A 350 -8.90 -12.65 3.88
N GLY A 351 -9.46 -11.82 2.99
CA GLY A 351 -10.90 -11.71 2.80
C GLY A 351 -11.52 -12.89 2.03
N PRO A 352 -12.78 -12.76 1.65
CA PRO A 352 -13.72 -11.74 2.13
C PRO A 352 -14.02 -11.88 3.61
N THR A 353 -14.67 -10.87 4.25
CA THR A 353 -15.04 -10.97 5.66
C THR A 353 -16.09 -12.05 5.90
N GLY A 354 -16.07 -12.67 7.09
CA GLY A 354 -16.85 -13.88 7.38
C GLY A 354 -18.38 -13.71 7.23
N PHE A 355 -18.96 -12.64 7.80
CA PHE A 355 -20.42 -12.44 7.78
C PHE A 355 -20.92 -11.66 6.57
N ASP A 356 -20.28 -10.52 6.30
CA ASP A 356 -20.77 -9.53 5.34
C ASP A 356 -20.13 -9.69 3.96
N GLN A 357 -19.13 -10.57 3.86
CA GLN A 357 -18.39 -10.87 2.64
C GLN A 357 -17.82 -9.60 1.96
N ILE A 358 -17.30 -8.69 2.78
CA ILE A 358 -16.64 -7.47 2.33
C ILE A 358 -15.25 -7.81 1.78
N VAL A 359 -14.86 -7.16 0.70
CA VAL A 359 -13.51 -7.27 0.13
C VAL A 359 -12.51 -6.60 1.05
N LYS A 360 -11.61 -7.38 1.62
CA LYS A 360 -10.52 -6.94 2.49
C LYS A 360 -9.27 -7.83 2.25
N PRO A 361 -8.05 -7.35 2.55
CA PRO A 361 -7.72 -5.99 3.00
C PRO A 361 -7.95 -4.94 1.91
N ASP A 362 -7.92 -3.64 2.25
CA ASP A 362 -8.03 -2.57 1.26
C ASP A 362 -6.72 -2.37 0.49
N LEU A 363 -5.57 -2.55 1.17
CA LEU A 363 -4.24 -2.49 0.60
C LEU A 363 -3.23 -3.21 1.50
N VAL A 364 -1.99 -3.36 1.02
CA VAL A 364 -0.90 -3.98 1.77
C VAL A 364 0.28 -3.03 1.94
N ALA A 365 1.04 -3.24 3.02
CA ALA A 365 2.25 -2.48 3.36
C ALA A 365 3.28 -3.39 4.07
N PRO A 366 4.55 -2.99 4.19
CA PRO A 366 5.56 -3.77 4.91
C PRO A 366 5.14 -4.05 6.35
N GLY A 367 5.19 -5.32 6.75
CA GLY A 367 4.78 -5.76 8.09
C GLY A 367 5.59 -6.92 8.65
N ASN A 368 6.59 -7.42 7.91
CA ASN A 368 7.39 -8.55 8.33
C ASN A 368 8.79 -8.13 8.78
N ARG A 369 9.20 -8.53 9.98
CA ARG A 369 10.53 -8.27 10.60
C ARG A 369 10.88 -6.77 10.62
N VAL A 370 9.92 -5.96 11.04
CA VAL A 370 10.06 -4.52 11.15
C VAL A 370 10.79 -4.17 12.43
N VAL A 371 11.84 -3.36 12.33
CA VAL A 371 12.57 -2.82 13.49
C VAL A 371 12.02 -1.45 13.86
N SER A 372 11.68 -1.26 15.13
CA SER A 372 11.16 0.02 15.63
C SER A 372 11.50 0.22 17.11
N ASP A 373 11.17 1.40 17.64
CA ASP A 373 11.27 1.72 19.07
C ASP A 373 10.51 0.70 19.93
N ASP A 374 11.05 0.42 21.12
CA ASP A 374 10.33 -0.36 22.10
C ASP A 374 10.76 -0.01 23.54
N ASN A 375 9.96 -0.42 24.50
CA ASN A 375 10.30 -0.42 25.92
C ASN A 375 10.96 -1.75 26.29
N MET A 376 12.28 -1.78 26.44
CA MET A 376 13.02 -3.01 26.80
C MET A 376 12.65 -3.58 28.17
N ALA A 377 11.93 -2.82 29.00
CA ALA A 377 11.37 -3.30 30.26
C ALA A 377 9.96 -3.91 30.12
N ALA A 378 9.37 -3.85 28.94
CA ALA A 378 8.05 -4.41 28.64
C ALA A 378 8.06 -5.94 28.49
N THR A 379 6.86 -6.52 28.41
CA THR A 379 6.69 -7.98 28.36
C THR A 379 7.26 -8.61 27.09
N LEU A 380 7.04 -7.99 25.91
CA LEU A 380 7.50 -8.56 24.64
C LEU A 380 9.02 -8.67 24.55
N PRO A 381 9.83 -7.62 24.78
CA PRO A 381 11.29 -7.74 24.76
C PRO A 381 11.83 -8.70 25.83
N LYS A 382 11.25 -8.71 27.02
CA LYS A 382 11.67 -9.65 28.09
C LYS A 382 11.46 -11.10 27.72
N ASN A 383 10.32 -11.41 27.10
CA ASN A 383 9.98 -12.77 26.72
C ASN A 383 10.64 -13.22 25.41
N ASN A 384 11.09 -12.27 24.59
CA ASN A 384 11.65 -12.54 23.26
C ASN A 384 12.97 -11.78 23.03
N PRO A 385 14.00 -11.99 23.86
CA PRO A 385 15.25 -11.24 23.78
C PRO A 385 16.00 -11.42 22.44
N ALA A 386 15.73 -12.51 21.71
CA ALA A 386 16.29 -12.76 20.38
C ALA A 386 15.78 -11.76 19.31
N ASN A 387 14.67 -11.07 19.56
CA ASN A 387 14.11 -10.07 18.67
C ASN A 387 14.64 -8.65 18.97
N ILE A 388 15.44 -8.47 20.04
CA ILE A 388 16.09 -7.20 20.30
C ILE A 388 17.17 -6.99 19.23
N ALA A 389 17.11 -5.86 18.53
CA ALA A 389 18.08 -5.54 17.47
C ALA A 389 19.50 -5.44 18.06
N PRO A 390 20.49 -6.20 17.56
CA PRO A 390 21.87 -6.00 18.01
C PRO A 390 22.42 -4.67 17.50
N LEU A 391 23.32 -4.04 18.26
CA LEU A 391 23.96 -2.77 17.83
C LEU A 391 24.65 -2.90 16.46
N SER A 392 25.23 -4.06 16.15
CA SER A 392 25.85 -4.34 14.87
C SER A 392 24.86 -4.31 13.69
N TYR A 393 23.55 -4.34 13.93
CA TYR A 393 22.54 -4.21 12.89
C TYR A 393 22.45 -2.78 12.33
N TYR A 394 22.75 -1.78 13.15
CA TYR A 394 22.62 -0.37 12.77
C TYR A 394 23.84 0.51 13.10
N GLN A 395 24.92 -0.06 13.62
CA GLN A 395 26.18 0.64 13.90
C GLN A 395 27.38 -0.14 13.34
N THR A 396 28.40 0.57 12.92
CA THR A 396 29.70 -0.01 12.57
C THR A 396 30.42 -0.49 13.84
N THR A 397 30.03 -1.66 14.33
CA THR A 397 30.65 -2.27 15.51
C THR A 397 30.62 -3.79 15.37
N ASN A 398 31.63 -4.45 15.91
CA ASN A 398 31.69 -5.91 15.95
C ASN A 398 31.14 -6.47 17.28
N VAL A 399 30.55 -5.63 18.14
CA VAL A 399 29.99 -6.07 19.42
C VAL A 399 28.60 -6.66 19.23
N THR A 400 28.36 -7.78 19.87
CA THR A 400 27.05 -8.47 19.91
C THR A 400 26.09 -7.87 20.94
N THR A 401 26.41 -6.71 21.51
CA THR A 401 25.56 -6.01 22.48
C THR A 401 24.20 -5.70 21.84
N LEU A 402 23.13 -5.99 22.58
CA LEU A 402 21.78 -5.69 22.16
C LEU A 402 21.44 -4.22 22.34
N SER A 403 20.55 -3.72 21.50
CA SER A 403 19.98 -2.38 21.64
C SER A 403 19.22 -2.25 22.96
N ASN A 404 19.22 -1.07 23.52
CA ASN A 404 18.35 -0.73 24.65
C ASN A 404 17.05 -0.03 24.22
N GLN A 405 16.77 0.04 22.91
CA GLN A 405 15.68 0.83 22.38
C GLN A 405 14.95 0.15 21.21
N TYR A 406 15.60 -0.72 20.42
CA TYR A 406 15.04 -1.22 19.17
C TYR A 406 14.74 -2.72 19.24
N PHE A 407 13.56 -3.06 18.75
CA PHE A 407 12.99 -4.40 18.75
C PHE A 407 12.40 -4.76 17.39
N THR A 408 12.37 -6.04 17.04
CA THR A 408 11.84 -6.54 15.78
C THR A 408 10.50 -7.24 16.00
N LEU A 409 9.46 -6.80 15.30
CA LEU A 409 8.15 -7.45 15.29
C LEU A 409 7.67 -7.71 13.87
N SER A 410 6.71 -8.63 13.75
CA SER A 410 6.03 -8.97 12.50
C SER A 410 4.54 -9.05 12.73
N GLY A 411 3.75 -8.63 11.75
CA GLY A 411 2.29 -8.68 11.79
C GLY A 411 1.66 -7.61 10.92
N THR A 412 0.39 -7.76 10.62
CA THR A 412 -0.42 -6.69 10.03
C THR A 412 -0.48 -5.47 10.95
N SER A 413 -0.25 -5.67 12.25
CA SER A 413 -0.04 -4.61 13.25
C SER A 413 1.14 -3.70 12.94
N MET A 414 2.18 -4.16 12.24
CA MET A 414 3.33 -3.36 11.80
C MET A 414 3.08 -2.69 10.45
N ALA A 415 2.28 -3.31 9.59
CA ALA A 415 1.85 -2.72 8.31
C ALA A 415 0.87 -1.55 8.49
N THR A 416 -0.01 -1.64 9.48
CA THR A 416 -1.03 -0.62 9.79
C THR A 416 -0.44 0.77 10.05
N PRO A 417 0.57 0.96 10.93
CA PRO A 417 1.17 2.26 11.18
C PRO A 417 1.95 2.83 9.98
N VAL A 418 2.41 2.00 9.05
CA VAL A 418 2.99 2.47 7.78
C VAL A 418 1.94 3.23 6.98
N VAL A 419 0.72 2.68 6.89
CA VAL A 419 -0.41 3.33 6.19
C VAL A 419 -0.92 4.53 6.97
N SER A 420 -0.94 4.46 8.30
CA SER A 420 -1.30 5.61 9.16
C SER A 420 -0.35 6.79 8.96
N GLY A 421 0.95 6.54 8.87
CA GLY A 421 1.95 7.55 8.55
C GLY A 421 1.76 8.12 7.13
N ALA A 422 1.49 7.26 6.14
CA ALA A 422 1.20 7.70 4.77
C ALA A 422 -0.05 8.59 4.69
N ALA A 423 -1.11 8.24 5.42
CA ALA A 423 -2.31 9.06 5.53
C ALA A 423 -2.00 10.42 6.18
N ALA A 424 -1.13 10.44 7.21
CA ALA A 424 -0.71 11.69 7.85
C ALA A 424 0.09 12.60 6.90
N LEU A 425 1.02 12.05 6.10
CA LEU A 425 1.75 12.81 5.09
C LEU A 425 0.80 13.38 4.02
N LEU A 426 -0.17 12.58 3.57
CA LEU A 426 -1.17 13.02 2.60
C LEU A 426 -2.06 14.15 3.17
N LEU A 427 -2.47 14.04 4.44
CA LEU A 427 -3.26 15.05 5.13
C LEU A 427 -2.47 16.30 5.52
N GLN A 428 -1.15 16.22 5.65
CA GLN A 428 -0.29 17.40 5.76
C GLN A 428 -0.29 18.20 4.46
N GLN A 429 -0.19 17.52 3.31
CA GLN A 429 -0.20 18.17 2.00
C GLN A 429 -1.59 18.68 1.61
N TYR A 430 -2.63 17.90 1.93
CA TYR A 430 -4.02 18.16 1.55
C TYR A 430 -4.94 18.10 2.78
N PRO A 431 -4.94 19.14 3.64
CA PRO A 431 -5.65 19.10 4.93
C PRO A 431 -7.18 19.03 4.80
N TYR A 432 -7.73 19.34 3.64
CA TYR A 432 -9.16 19.31 3.35
C TYR A 432 -9.71 17.94 2.95
N LEU A 433 -8.86 16.93 2.72
CA LEU A 433 -9.34 15.63 2.31
C LEU A 433 -10.17 14.96 3.41
N ALA A 434 -11.35 14.47 3.01
CA ALA A 434 -12.17 13.60 3.84
C ALA A 434 -11.57 12.19 3.91
N PRO A 435 -11.93 11.37 4.91
CA PRO A 435 -11.44 9.99 5.04
C PRO A 435 -11.64 9.15 3.77
N ASP A 436 -12.82 9.22 3.14
CA ASP A 436 -13.11 8.53 1.87
C ASP A 436 -12.14 8.95 0.75
N GLN A 437 -11.79 10.22 0.67
CA GLN A 437 -10.86 10.73 -0.33
C GLN A 437 -9.43 10.25 -0.08
N VAL A 438 -9.02 10.15 1.20
CA VAL A 438 -7.72 9.58 1.58
C VAL A 438 -7.67 8.09 1.21
N LYS A 439 -8.69 7.30 1.62
CA LYS A 439 -8.79 5.88 1.30
C LYS A 439 -8.77 5.64 -0.22
N ALA A 440 -9.64 6.33 -0.95
CA ALA A 440 -9.73 6.22 -2.40
C ALA A 440 -8.38 6.54 -3.09
N ARG A 441 -7.68 7.58 -2.63
CA ARG A 441 -6.40 8.01 -3.20
C ARG A 441 -5.29 6.99 -2.93
N LEU A 442 -5.15 6.52 -1.69
CA LEU A 442 -4.17 5.49 -1.33
C LEU A 442 -4.40 4.20 -2.12
N MET A 443 -5.65 3.74 -2.22
CA MET A 443 -6.01 2.55 -2.98
C MET A 443 -5.79 2.72 -4.48
N LYS A 444 -6.19 3.85 -5.07
CA LYS A 444 -6.01 4.15 -6.50
C LYS A 444 -4.54 4.11 -6.92
N THR A 445 -3.67 4.69 -6.10
CA THR A 445 -2.25 4.87 -6.41
C THR A 445 -1.35 3.73 -5.94
N ALA A 446 -1.89 2.77 -5.21
CA ALA A 446 -1.16 1.58 -4.79
C ALA A 446 -0.57 0.82 -5.99
N SER A 447 0.63 0.26 -5.86
CA SER A 447 1.26 -0.54 -6.90
C SER A 447 0.50 -1.86 -7.12
N LYS A 448 0.26 -2.20 -8.39
CA LYS A 448 -0.48 -3.42 -8.81
C LYS A 448 0.44 -4.51 -9.36
N THR A 449 1.76 -4.32 -9.25
CA THR A 449 2.73 -5.25 -9.81
C THR A 449 3.08 -6.31 -8.78
N PHE A 450 2.57 -7.51 -8.98
CA PHE A 450 2.79 -8.67 -8.12
C PHE A 450 3.08 -9.93 -8.96
N PRO A 451 3.74 -10.96 -8.39
CA PRO A 451 3.72 -12.30 -8.97
C PRO A 451 2.30 -12.89 -8.89
N ALA A 452 2.02 -13.95 -9.63
CA ALA A 452 0.71 -14.63 -9.56
C ALA A 452 0.49 -15.31 -8.21
N SER A 453 1.54 -15.84 -7.62
CA SER A 453 1.55 -16.49 -6.30
C SER A 453 2.95 -16.46 -5.69
N SER A 454 3.03 -16.64 -4.38
CA SER A 454 4.27 -16.95 -3.67
C SER A 454 4.04 -18.10 -2.69
N SER A 455 5.14 -18.81 -2.34
CA SER A 455 5.08 -19.94 -1.41
C SER A 455 6.20 -19.82 -0.38
N VAL A 456 5.87 -20.09 0.88
CA VAL A 456 6.83 -20.14 1.98
C VAL A 456 6.64 -21.44 2.75
N THR A 457 7.74 -22.15 3.01
CA THR A 457 7.74 -23.34 3.86
C THR A 457 8.12 -22.93 5.27
N ASP A 458 7.26 -23.17 6.23
CA ASP A 458 7.55 -22.94 7.64
C ASP A 458 8.60 -23.95 8.11
N PRO A 459 9.80 -23.52 8.53
CA PRO A 459 10.86 -24.43 8.93
C PRO A 459 10.55 -25.20 10.22
N ALA A 460 9.65 -24.70 11.06
CA ALA A 460 9.28 -25.36 12.31
C ALA A 460 8.30 -26.51 12.11
N THR A 461 7.40 -26.39 11.14
CA THR A 461 6.33 -27.39 10.88
C THR A 461 6.54 -28.18 9.59
N GLY A 462 7.38 -27.68 8.67
CA GLY A 462 7.56 -28.24 7.33
C GLY A 462 6.36 -28.01 6.40
N ILE A 463 5.34 -27.26 6.83
CA ILE A 463 4.15 -26.95 6.02
C ILE A 463 4.49 -25.83 5.04
N THR A 464 4.11 -26.03 3.77
CA THR A 464 4.22 -25.00 2.73
C THR A 464 2.89 -24.27 2.59
N TYR A 465 2.94 -22.95 2.73
CA TYR A 465 1.82 -22.05 2.51
C TYR A 465 1.99 -21.38 1.15
N THR A 466 0.92 -21.38 0.35
CA THR A 466 0.89 -20.72 -0.96
C THR A 466 -0.20 -19.67 -0.96
N ASP A 467 0.19 -18.43 -1.28
CA ASP A 467 -0.71 -17.29 -1.38
C ASP A 467 -0.84 -16.84 -2.83
N TYR A 468 -2.08 -16.66 -3.28
CA TYR A 468 -2.40 -16.05 -4.56
C TYR A 468 -2.65 -14.56 -4.36
N TYR A 469 -2.14 -13.74 -5.31
CA TYR A 469 -2.24 -12.28 -5.23
C TYR A 469 -3.54 -11.79 -5.85
N ASP A 470 -4.62 -12.03 -5.16
CA ASP A 470 -5.97 -11.63 -5.51
C ASP A 470 -6.47 -10.46 -4.63
N ILE A 471 -7.70 -10.00 -4.88
CA ILE A 471 -8.30 -8.87 -4.14
C ILE A 471 -8.51 -9.15 -2.66
N PHE A 472 -8.54 -10.40 -2.24
CA PHE A 472 -8.71 -10.79 -0.85
C PHE A 472 -7.38 -10.95 -0.12
N THR A 473 -6.28 -10.98 -0.86
CA THR A 473 -4.93 -11.13 -0.32
C THR A 473 -4.19 -9.78 -0.31
N VAL A 474 -4.25 -9.02 -1.41
CA VAL A 474 -3.49 -7.76 -1.54
C VAL A 474 -4.39 -6.53 -1.67
N GLY A 475 -5.71 -6.69 -1.72
CA GLY A 475 -6.64 -5.58 -1.88
C GLY A 475 -6.32 -4.76 -3.13
N ALA A 476 -6.28 -3.44 -2.96
CA ALA A 476 -5.91 -2.50 -4.01
C ALA A 476 -4.44 -2.55 -4.44
N GLY A 477 -3.59 -3.17 -3.66
CA GLY A 477 -2.17 -3.31 -3.96
C GLY A 477 -1.24 -2.76 -2.89
N TYR A 478 0.03 -2.59 -3.24
CA TYR A 478 1.07 -2.17 -2.34
C TYR A 478 1.13 -0.65 -2.20
N LEU A 479 1.14 -0.15 -0.97
CA LEU A 479 1.20 1.27 -0.67
C LEU A 479 2.32 1.99 -1.45
N ASN A 480 1.98 3.11 -2.09
CA ASN A 480 2.93 3.95 -2.83
C ASN A 480 2.71 5.43 -2.46
N ILE A 481 3.48 5.92 -1.51
CA ILE A 481 3.36 7.29 -0.99
C ILE A 481 3.64 8.34 -2.07
N PRO A 482 4.71 8.27 -2.86
CA PRO A 482 4.95 9.26 -3.92
C PRO A 482 3.82 9.36 -4.93
N ALA A 483 3.25 8.23 -5.35
CA ALA A 483 2.13 8.23 -6.28
C ALA A 483 0.85 8.84 -5.64
N ALA A 484 0.63 8.60 -4.34
CA ALA A 484 -0.50 9.20 -3.62
C ALA A 484 -0.35 10.72 -3.46
N LEU A 485 0.85 11.21 -3.19
CA LEU A 485 1.15 12.64 -3.07
C LEU A 485 1.06 13.36 -4.42
N ALA A 486 1.48 12.70 -5.50
CA ALA A 486 1.41 13.25 -6.87
C ALA A 486 -0.01 13.24 -7.46
N ASN A 487 -0.94 12.47 -6.87
CA ASN A 487 -2.30 12.36 -7.38
C ASN A 487 -3.18 13.52 -6.89
N ASN A 488 -3.85 14.21 -7.79
CA ASN A 488 -4.75 15.34 -7.49
C ASN A 488 -6.23 15.01 -7.62
N ASP A 489 -6.58 13.76 -7.92
CA ASP A 489 -7.98 13.37 -8.09
C ASP A 489 -8.73 13.41 -6.77
N LEU A 490 -9.94 13.92 -6.82
CA LEU A 490 -10.88 13.96 -5.70
C LEU A 490 -12.02 12.99 -5.96
N ALA A 491 -12.08 11.93 -5.15
CA ALA A 491 -13.21 11.03 -5.16
C ALA A 491 -14.46 11.74 -4.64
N SER A 492 -15.61 11.52 -5.30
CA SER A 492 -16.91 11.99 -4.86
C SER A 492 -17.75 10.81 -4.38
N GLY A 493 -18.25 10.87 -3.14
CA GLY A 493 -19.03 9.81 -2.50
C GLY A 493 -18.19 8.95 -1.54
N SER A 494 -18.74 7.81 -1.13
CA SER A 494 -18.12 6.93 -0.15
C SER A 494 -17.08 6.00 -0.78
N ALA A 495 -15.97 5.75 -0.07
CA ALA A 495 -14.95 4.77 -0.42
C ALA A 495 -15.12 3.43 0.31
N MET A 496 -16.34 3.07 0.65
CA MET A 496 -16.65 1.78 1.29
C MET A 496 -16.15 0.61 0.44
N SER A 497 -15.57 -0.38 1.10
CA SER A 497 -15.20 -1.64 0.45
C SER A 497 -16.46 -2.41 0.07
N PRO A 498 -16.54 -2.99 -1.15
CA PRO A 498 -17.73 -3.68 -1.62
C PRO A 498 -17.90 -5.05 -0.99
N SER A 499 -19.12 -5.58 -1.03
CA SER A 499 -19.35 -6.99 -0.76
C SER A 499 -19.19 -7.83 -2.04
N VAL A 500 -18.99 -9.13 -1.86
CA VAL A 500 -18.97 -10.11 -2.94
C VAL A 500 -20.05 -11.16 -2.73
N ARG A 501 -20.42 -11.83 -3.82
CA ARG A 501 -21.29 -13.02 -3.79
C ARG A 501 -20.72 -14.12 -4.69
N PHE A 502 -20.99 -15.36 -4.32
CA PHE A 502 -20.64 -16.52 -5.10
C PHE A 502 -21.84 -17.00 -5.94
N ASN A 503 -21.62 -17.17 -7.22
CA ASN A 503 -22.60 -17.75 -8.12
C ASN A 503 -22.32 -19.25 -8.29
N GLN A 504 -23.17 -20.10 -7.70
CA GLN A 504 -22.99 -21.55 -7.75
C GLN A 504 -23.13 -22.12 -9.19
N GLY A 505 -23.93 -21.49 -10.05
CA GLY A 505 -24.14 -21.95 -11.41
C GLY A 505 -22.94 -21.75 -12.32
N THR A 506 -22.24 -20.65 -12.16
CA THR A 506 -21.02 -20.30 -12.92
C THR A 506 -19.72 -20.58 -12.17
N GLN A 507 -19.78 -20.95 -10.89
CA GLN A 507 -18.63 -21.14 -10.01
C GLN A 507 -17.72 -19.89 -9.96
N THR A 508 -18.32 -18.70 -9.98
CA THR A 508 -17.60 -17.42 -9.99
C THR A 508 -17.98 -16.55 -8.81
N VAL A 509 -17.01 -15.77 -8.31
CA VAL A 509 -17.24 -14.69 -7.37
C VAL A 509 -17.45 -13.40 -8.14
N TYR A 510 -18.44 -12.60 -7.74
CA TYR A 510 -18.69 -11.30 -8.35
C TYR A 510 -18.93 -10.23 -7.28
N LEU A 511 -18.51 -9.00 -7.60
CA LEU A 511 -18.78 -7.84 -6.76
C LEU A 511 -20.27 -7.51 -6.77
N VAL A 512 -20.83 -7.26 -5.59
CA VAL A 512 -22.17 -6.70 -5.48
C VAL A 512 -22.05 -5.20 -5.74
N GLU A 513 -22.76 -4.70 -6.75
CA GLU A 513 -22.77 -3.27 -7.08
C GLU A 513 -23.20 -2.47 -5.87
N GLY A 514 -22.33 -1.58 -5.44
CA GLY A 514 -22.54 -0.66 -4.34
C GLY A 514 -22.29 0.78 -4.78
N THR A 515 -22.53 1.72 -3.90
CA THR A 515 -22.32 3.17 -4.12
C THR A 515 -20.87 3.59 -3.94
N SER A 516 -19.93 2.66 -3.80
CA SER A 516 -18.54 2.96 -3.52
C SER A 516 -17.82 3.57 -4.73
N VAL A 517 -17.17 4.73 -4.51
CA VAL A 517 -16.33 5.39 -5.53
C VAL A 517 -15.03 4.65 -5.80
N VAL A 518 -14.65 3.73 -4.94
CA VAL A 518 -13.40 2.97 -5.06
C VAL A 518 -13.61 1.70 -5.87
N TRP A 519 -14.79 1.11 -5.81
CA TRP A 519 -15.10 -0.19 -6.40
C TRP A 519 -16.24 -0.14 -7.43
N GLY A 520 -16.95 0.99 -7.51
CA GLY A 520 -18.06 1.19 -8.44
C GLY A 520 -17.67 2.00 -9.67
N ASN A 521 -18.50 2.93 -10.04
CA ASN A 521 -18.51 3.64 -11.32
C ASN A 521 -17.22 4.38 -11.76
N SER A 522 -16.13 4.39 -11.01
CA SER A 522 -14.98 5.25 -11.33
C SER A 522 -13.62 4.74 -10.86
N VAL A 523 -13.42 3.45 -10.61
CA VAL A 523 -12.11 2.99 -10.14
C VAL A 523 -11.27 2.41 -11.25
N VAL A 524 -10.09 2.96 -11.35
CA VAL A 524 -9.03 2.51 -12.21
C VAL A 524 -8.00 1.74 -11.40
N TRP A 525 -7.79 0.51 -11.80
CA TRP A 525 -6.76 -0.36 -11.30
C TRP A 525 -5.77 -0.65 -12.44
N GLY A 526 -4.51 -0.32 -12.25
CA GLY A 526 -3.49 -0.50 -13.29
C GLY A 526 -3.37 0.69 -14.26
N ASN A 527 -2.79 0.44 -15.43
CA ASN A 527 -2.38 1.47 -16.38
C ASN A 527 -3.48 1.96 -17.33
N SER A 528 -4.72 1.54 -17.16
CA SER A 528 -5.82 1.88 -18.07
C SER A 528 -7.00 2.50 -17.34
N LEU A 529 -7.50 3.62 -17.89
CA LEU A 529 -8.70 4.33 -17.45
C LEU A 529 -9.94 3.73 -18.10
N VAL A 530 -10.88 3.24 -17.30
CA VAL A 530 -12.23 2.89 -17.81
C VAL A 530 -13.28 3.56 -16.93
N TRP A 531 -14.17 4.30 -17.57
CA TRP A 531 -15.30 4.99 -16.95
C TRP A 531 -16.59 4.19 -17.12
N GLY A 532 -17.39 4.08 -16.08
CA GLY A 532 -18.69 3.41 -16.11
C GLY A 532 -18.78 2.24 -15.15
N THR A 533 -19.67 1.30 -15.41
CA THR A 533 -19.90 0.10 -14.59
C THR A 533 -18.78 -0.96 -14.68
N SER A 534 -17.61 -0.58 -15.18
CA SER A 534 -16.47 -1.47 -15.38
C SER A 534 -15.28 -1.04 -14.54
N VAL A 535 -14.61 -1.99 -13.92
CA VAL A 535 -13.35 -1.85 -13.18
C VAL A 535 -12.26 -2.55 -13.96
N VAL A 536 -11.13 -1.87 -14.19
CA VAL A 536 -9.96 -2.49 -14.84
C VAL A 536 -8.89 -2.82 -13.81
N TRP A 537 -8.47 -4.05 -13.80
CA TRP A 537 -7.46 -4.60 -12.92
C TRP A 537 -6.25 -5.10 -13.72
N GLY A 538 -5.06 -4.53 -13.49
CA GLY A 538 -3.83 -4.94 -14.19
C GLY A 538 -3.83 -4.65 -15.69
N ASN A 539 -2.88 -5.25 -16.41
CA ASN A 539 -2.67 -4.98 -17.85
C ASN A 539 -3.74 -5.54 -18.79
N SER A 540 -4.71 -6.30 -18.30
CA SER A 540 -5.67 -7.02 -19.17
C SER A 540 -6.94 -7.46 -18.48
N VAL A 541 -7.44 -6.78 -17.44
CA VAL A 541 -8.64 -7.24 -16.73
C VAL A 541 -9.73 -6.19 -16.78
N VAL A 542 -10.87 -6.55 -17.35
CA VAL A 542 -12.09 -5.74 -17.42
C VAL A 542 -13.10 -6.29 -16.42
N TRP A 543 -13.56 -5.43 -15.52
CA TRP A 543 -14.63 -5.71 -14.57
C TRP A 543 -15.92 -5.03 -15.06
N GLY A 544 -16.91 -5.79 -15.32
CA GLY A 544 -18.29 -5.38 -15.58
C GLY A 544 -19.20 -6.37 -14.89
N ASN A 545 -20.39 -6.60 -15.40
CA ASN A 545 -21.29 -7.66 -14.93
C ASN A 545 -20.69 -9.08 -15.06
N SER A 546 -19.46 -9.21 -15.52
CA SER A 546 -18.70 -10.45 -15.55
C SER A 546 -17.24 -10.16 -15.18
N VAL A 547 -16.67 -10.97 -14.33
CA VAL A 547 -15.27 -10.90 -13.88
C VAL A 547 -14.41 -11.69 -14.85
N VAL A 548 -13.49 -11.01 -15.52
CA VAL A 548 -12.43 -11.67 -16.28
C VAL A 548 -11.10 -11.32 -15.61
N TRP A 549 -10.44 -12.29 -15.06
CA TRP A 549 -9.06 -12.20 -14.59
C TRP A 549 -8.14 -12.50 -15.77
N GLY A 550 -7.10 -11.68 -15.98
CA GLY A 550 -6.15 -11.86 -17.06
C GLY A 550 -5.69 -13.30 -17.31
N ASP A 551 -4.73 -13.55 -18.17
CA ASP A 551 -4.36 -14.86 -18.73
C ASP A 551 -4.16 -16.03 -17.75
N ASN A 552 -4.25 -15.80 -16.45
CA ASN A 552 -4.31 -16.82 -15.43
C ASN A 552 -5.67 -16.78 -14.73
N SER A 553 -6.54 -17.60 -15.24
CA SER A 553 -7.84 -17.96 -14.68
C SER A 553 -7.91 -17.92 -13.15
N CYS A 554 -9.12 -17.67 -12.66
CA CYS A 554 -9.59 -17.82 -11.27
C CYS A 554 -9.24 -19.16 -10.60
N SER A 555 -8.10 -19.77 -10.86
CA SER A 555 -7.74 -21.08 -10.30
C SER A 555 -7.65 -21.05 -8.76
N GLY A 556 -7.30 -19.90 -8.17
CA GLY A 556 -7.36 -19.72 -6.72
C GLY A 556 -8.78 -19.71 -6.18
N PHE A 557 -9.73 -19.12 -6.89
CA PHE A 557 -11.13 -19.08 -6.47
C PHE A 557 -11.84 -20.43 -6.60
N SER A 558 -11.55 -21.20 -7.64
CA SER A 558 -12.19 -22.51 -7.83
C SER A 558 -11.84 -23.51 -6.73
N VAL A 559 -10.67 -23.40 -6.12
CA VAL A 559 -10.27 -24.27 -5.01
C VAL A 559 -11.00 -23.94 -3.70
N VAL A 560 -11.24 -22.65 -3.43
CA VAL A 560 -11.92 -22.21 -2.21
C VAL A 560 -13.43 -22.35 -2.31
N TRP A 561 -14.01 -22.14 -3.49
CA TRP A 561 -15.45 -22.06 -3.68
C TRP A 561 -16.07 -23.34 -4.26
N GLY A 562 -15.28 -24.21 -4.87
CA GLY A 562 -15.78 -25.43 -5.53
C GLY A 562 -16.10 -26.60 -4.60
N ASN A 563 -15.60 -26.63 -3.37
CA ASN A 563 -15.70 -27.76 -2.46
C ASN A 563 -16.74 -27.61 -1.33
N GLY A 564 -17.76 -26.76 -1.49
CA GLY A 564 -18.91 -26.75 -0.59
C GLY A 564 -18.63 -26.14 0.79
N VAL A 565 -17.81 -25.11 0.88
CA VAL A 565 -17.60 -24.36 2.11
C VAL A 565 -18.88 -23.61 2.49
N VAL A 566 -19.48 -23.97 3.61
CA VAL A 566 -20.64 -23.29 4.16
C VAL A 566 -20.14 -22.05 4.92
N TRP A 567 -20.44 -20.89 4.39
CA TRP A 567 -20.21 -19.62 5.06
C TRP A 567 -21.32 -19.40 6.11
N GLY A 568 -21.02 -19.40 7.36
CA GLY A 568 -22.02 -19.07 8.37
C GLY A 568 -21.68 -19.42 9.82
N ASP A 569 -20.82 -20.40 10.08
CA ASP A 569 -20.51 -20.84 11.45
C ASP A 569 -19.04 -21.20 11.63
N VAL A 570 -18.14 -20.26 11.42
CA VAL A 570 -16.75 -20.48 11.80
C VAL A 570 -16.57 -20.03 13.27
N SER A 571 -16.86 -20.90 14.19
CA SER A 571 -16.37 -20.76 15.55
C SER A 571 -14.87 -21.04 15.54
N THR A 572 -14.04 -20.00 15.58
CA THR A 572 -12.60 -20.14 15.74
C THR A 572 -12.31 -20.76 17.11
N ASP A 573 -11.74 -21.96 17.11
CA ASP A 573 -11.31 -22.64 18.31
C ASP A 573 -10.16 -21.84 18.95
N LYS A 574 -10.25 -21.56 20.24
CA LYS A 574 -9.30 -20.73 21.02
C LYS A 574 -7.87 -21.29 21.08
N SER A 575 -7.63 -22.50 20.55
CA SER A 575 -6.32 -23.14 20.53
C SER A 575 -5.33 -22.50 19.55
N THR A 576 -5.82 -21.76 18.56
CA THR A 576 -4.99 -21.12 17.50
C THR A 576 -4.33 -19.82 17.96
N ALA A 577 -4.85 -19.14 18.98
CA ALA A 577 -4.34 -17.84 19.44
C ALA A 577 -2.88 -17.88 19.93
N MET A 578 -2.43 -19.00 20.50
CA MET A 578 -1.04 -19.13 20.97
C MET A 578 -0.01 -19.35 19.85
N SER A 579 -0.39 -19.99 18.74
CA SER A 579 0.50 -20.19 17.59
C SER A 579 0.67 -18.92 16.76
N GLN A 580 -0.35 -18.08 16.71
CA GLN A 580 -0.38 -16.80 15.99
C GLN A 580 0.54 -15.76 16.63
N ALA A 581 0.57 -15.68 17.97
CA ALA A 581 1.50 -14.81 18.67
C ALA A 581 2.97 -15.16 18.37
N GLY A 582 3.27 -16.45 18.17
CA GLY A 582 4.61 -16.91 17.82
C GLY A 582 5.08 -16.48 16.42
N ILE A 583 4.18 -16.46 15.44
CA ILE A 583 4.48 -16.04 14.06
C ILE A 583 4.67 -14.52 13.98
N ALA A 584 3.77 -13.74 14.60
CA ALA A 584 3.85 -12.28 14.63
C ALA A 584 5.13 -11.78 15.34
N ILE A 585 5.69 -12.55 16.28
CA ILE A 585 6.91 -12.17 17.00
C ILE A 585 8.17 -12.51 16.17
N ARG A 586 8.21 -13.69 15.55
CA ARG A 586 9.42 -14.17 14.85
C ARG A 586 9.50 -13.72 13.40
N GLY A 587 8.37 -13.49 12.75
CA GLY A 587 8.30 -13.20 11.33
C GLY A 587 8.59 -14.43 10.45
N GLU A 588 8.63 -14.18 9.17
CA GLU A 588 9.00 -15.16 8.14
C GLU A 588 10.38 -14.82 7.57
N ASP A 589 11.16 -15.86 7.30
CA ASP A 589 12.43 -15.71 6.57
C ASP A 589 12.21 -15.51 5.08
#